data_84ba4b9fbe81757c322fd59e3e58d735
#
_entry.id   84ba4b9fbe81757c322fd59e3e58d735
#
_cell.length_a   1.000
_cell.length_b   1.000
_cell.length_c   1.000
_cell.angle_alpha   90.00
_cell.angle_beta   90.00
_cell.angle_gamma   90.00
#
_symmetry.space_group_name_H-M   'P 1'
#
loop_
_entity.id
_entity.type
_entity.pdbx_description
1 polymer ?
#
loop_
_entity_poly.entity_id
_entity_poly.type
_entity_poly.pdbx_seq_one_letter_code
_entity_poly.pdbx_strand_id
1 'polypeptide(L)'
;MTANLVAVCFAAGEPLRLARFWAGVLGGELTGGGRDVVVLVPRGETGFGVRFVSGSGPKLGQNQMHFDLTSVSPADQRATVAKSLGLGARHIDIGQRPEEGHVVLADPEGNEFCVIEPGNAFLEGCGFLGAVACDGSREVGLFWRAALGWPLVWDQDEETAIQAPGGGPKITWGGSPVNARAGKNRLRFELSPGAGRDQEGEVERLVALGAGRVEGDRGVAGPVVLADPDGNEFCVLAEGVAGS
;
A
#
# COMPACT_ATOMS: atom_id res chain seq x y z
N MET A 1 -1.43 21.68 -8.19
CA MET A 1 -1.46 20.94 -6.91
C MET A 1 -1.47 19.46 -7.25
N THR A 2 -0.96 18.60 -6.39
CA THR A 2 -0.77 17.16 -6.59
C THR A 2 -1.95 16.37 -6.02
N ALA A 3 -2.11 15.10 -6.42
CA ALA A 3 -3.07 14.18 -5.82
C ALA A 3 -2.78 13.97 -4.33
N ASN A 4 -3.81 13.57 -3.57
CA ASN A 4 -3.63 13.11 -2.20
C ASN A 4 -3.77 11.59 -2.15
N LEU A 5 -2.87 10.90 -1.45
CA LEU A 5 -3.04 9.49 -1.11
C LEU A 5 -4.10 9.37 -0.01
N VAL A 6 -5.21 8.71 -0.32
CA VAL A 6 -6.34 8.53 0.60
C VAL A 6 -6.24 7.21 1.34
N ALA A 7 -5.92 6.13 0.62
CA ALA A 7 -5.85 4.81 1.20
C ALA A 7 -4.93 3.87 0.40
N VAL A 8 -4.46 2.82 1.09
CA VAL A 8 -4.07 1.56 0.45
C VAL A 8 -5.28 0.63 0.49
N CYS A 9 -5.75 0.23 -0.67
CA CYS A 9 -6.94 -0.59 -0.84
C CYS A 9 -6.57 -2.06 -1.04
N PHE A 10 -7.18 -2.94 -0.25
CA PHE A 10 -7.08 -4.39 -0.37
C PHE A 10 -8.36 -4.93 -1.03
N ALA A 11 -8.22 -5.64 -2.13
CA ALA A 11 -9.29 -6.47 -2.65
C ALA A 11 -9.38 -7.75 -1.81
N ALA A 12 -10.52 -7.97 -1.15
CA ALA A 12 -10.71 -9.01 -0.15
C ALA A 12 -11.89 -9.93 -0.50
N GLY A 13 -11.76 -11.20 -0.16
CA GLY A 13 -12.88 -12.15 -0.18
C GLY A 13 -13.84 -11.92 0.99
N GLU A 14 -13.29 -11.56 2.16
CA GLU A 14 -14.05 -11.24 3.38
C GLU A 14 -13.56 -9.90 3.98
N PRO A 15 -13.98 -8.73 3.43
CA PRO A 15 -13.45 -7.43 3.83
C PRO A 15 -13.46 -7.15 5.33
N LEU A 16 -14.55 -7.45 6.01
CA LEU A 16 -14.65 -7.21 7.46
C LEU A 16 -13.70 -8.10 8.28
N ARG A 17 -13.50 -9.35 7.86
CA ARG A 17 -12.57 -10.26 8.53
C ARG A 17 -11.14 -9.78 8.36
N LEU A 18 -10.77 -9.40 7.14
CA LEU A 18 -9.44 -8.89 6.84
C LEU A 18 -9.18 -7.54 7.53
N ALA A 19 -10.18 -6.64 7.55
CA ALA A 19 -10.10 -5.38 8.27
C ALA A 19 -9.89 -5.57 9.79
N ARG A 20 -10.57 -6.55 10.41
CA ARG A 20 -10.36 -6.87 11.84
C ARG A 20 -8.96 -7.39 12.13
N PHE A 21 -8.40 -8.21 11.23
CA PHE A 21 -7.02 -8.64 11.33
C PHE A 21 -6.08 -7.43 11.34
N TRP A 22 -6.18 -6.57 10.33
CA TRP A 22 -5.31 -5.40 10.20
C TRP A 22 -5.53 -4.36 11.30
N ALA A 23 -6.76 -4.18 11.78
CA ALA A 23 -7.03 -3.35 12.97
C ALA A 23 -6.38 -3.95 14.23
N GLY A 24 -6.36 -5.27 14.33
CA GLY A 24 -5.62 -5.96 15.38
C GLY A 24 -4.12 -5.73 15.27
N VAL A 25 -3.53 -5.80 14.09
CA VAL A 25 -2.09 -5.64 13.87
C VAL A 25 -1.67 -4.18 14.03
N LEU A 26 -2.23 -3.26 13.22
CA LEU A 26 -1.84 -1.84 13.17
C LEU A 26 -2.41 -1.02 14.32
N GLY A 27 -3.45 -1.52 14.98
CA GLY A 27 -4.31 -0.71 15.82
C GLY A 27 -5.17 0.25 14.99
N GLY A 28 -6.04 1.01 15.62
CA GLY A 28 -6.90 1.99 14.95
C GLY A 28 -8.37 1.63 15.02
N GLU A 29 -9.18 2.37 14.28
CA GLU A 29 -10.64 2.25 14.32
C GLU A 29 -11.16 1.83 12.96
N LEU A 30 -12.12 0.91 12.97
CA LEU A 30 -12.84 0.51 11.77
C LEU A 30 -14.04 1.45 11.59
N THR A 31 -14.14 2.01 10.39
CA THR A 31 -15.23 2.87 9.96
C THR A 31 -15.86 2.31 8.68
N GLY A 32 -17.06 2.78 8.34
CA GLY A 32 -17.81 2.24 7.20
C GLY A 32 -18.64 1.02 7.64
N GLY A 33 -19.89 0.96 7.21
CA GLY A 33 -20.88 0.03 7.74
C GLY A 33 -21.40 -1.01 6.74
N GLY A 34 -20.75 -1.17 5.59
CA GLY A 34 -21.16 -2.12 4.56
C GLY A 34 -20.41 -3.45 4.66
N ARG A 35 -21.02 -4.52 4.12
CA ARG A 35 -20.33 -5.81 3.98
C ARG A 35 -19.22 -5.75 2.91
N ASP A 36 -19.33 -4.81 1.97
CA ASP A 36 -18.51 -4.74 0.77
C ASP A 36 -17.34 -3.76 0.88
N VAL A 37 -17.38 -2.82 1.84
CA VAL A 37 -16.33 -1.83 2.05
C VAL A 37 -16.17 -1.56 3.54
N VAL A 38 -14.94 -1.72 4.04
CA VAL A 38 -14.55 -1.38 5.41
C VAL A 38 -13.29 -0.54 5.35
N VAL A 39 -13.23 0.52 6.14
CA VAL A 39 -12.07 1.40 6.24
C VAL A 39 -11.44 1.26 7.62
N LEU A 40 -10.16 1.05 7.66
CA LEU A 40 -9.34 1.15 8.86
C LEU A 40 -8.61 2.49 8.85
N VAL A 41 -8.80 3.29 9.89
CA VAL A 41 -7.96 4.44 10.19
C VAL A 41 -6.89 3.95 11.17
N PRO A 42 -5.65 3.70 10.71
CA PRO A 42 -4.60 3.17 11.57
C PRO A 42 -4.28 4.12 12.72
N ARG A 43 -3.79 3.57 13.81
CA ARG A 43 -3.29 4.37 14.93
C ARG A 43 -1.93 4.97 14.55
N GLY A 44 -1.72 6.25 14.84
CA GLY A 44 -0.49 6.97 14.51
C GLY A 44 -0.63 7.83 13.23
N GLU A 45 0.47 8.46 12.84
CA GLU A 45 0.51 9.41 11.72
C GLU A 45 0.83 8.69 10.40
N THR A 46 -0.10 7.88 9.90
CA THR A 46 0.08 7.22 8.58
C THR A 46 -0.20 8.16 7.42
N GLY A 47 -1.04 9.17 7.62
CA GLY A 47 -1.44 10.11 6.57
C GLY A 47 -2.45 9.56 5.57
N PHE A 48 -2.79 8.26 5.63
CA PHE A 48 -3.77 7.58 4.78
C PHE A 48 -4.45 6.43 5.53
N GLY A 49 -5.61 6.01 5.04
CA GLY A 49 -6.35 4.86 5.56
C GLY A 49 -5.95 3.54 4.91
N VAL A 50 -6.48 2.44 5.44
CA VAL A 50 -6.46 1.13 4.77
C VAL A 50 -7.90 0.74 4.47
N ARG A 51 -8.19 0.47 3.19
CA ARG A 51 -9.53 0.17 2.71
C ARG A 51 -9.62 -1.29 2.27
N PHE A 52 -10.67 -1.97 2.65
CA PHE A 52 -10.92 -3.36 2.29
C PHE A 52 -12.20 -3.41 1.48
N VAL A 53 -12.13 -3.89 0.23
CA VAL A 53 -13.26 -3.92 -0.69
C VAL A 53 -13.50 -5.35 -1.18
N SER A 54 -14.76 -5.73 -1.34
CA SER A 54 -15.12 -7.01 -1.94
C SER A 54 -14.61 -7.12 -3.37
N GLY A 55 -14.13 -8.30 -3.77
CA GLY A 55 -13.78 -8.55 -5.17
C GLY A 55 -12.43 -9.20 -5.42
N SER A 56 -11.84 -9.89 -4.44
CA SER A 56 -10.63 -10.66 -4.70
C SER A 56 -10.95 -11.97 -5.43
N GLY A 57 -10.28 -12.18 -6.56
CA GLY A 57 -10.10 -13.51 -7.12
C GLY A 57 -9.06 -14.33 -6.33
N PRO A 58 -8.77 -15.57 -6.75
CA PRO A 58 -7.70 -16.37 -6.15
C PRO A 58 -6.37 -15.63 -6.27
N LYS A 59 -5.53 -15.72 -5.22
CA LYS A 59 -4.16 -15.22 -5.25
C LYS A 59 -3.31 -16.13 -6.15
N LEU A 60 -2.74 -15.56 -7.21
CA LEU A 60 -2.00 -16.30 -8.23
C LEU A 60 -0.46 -16.21 -8.08
N GLY A 61 0.04 -15.28 -7.30
CA GLY A 61 1.46 -15.04 -7.10
C GLY A 61 1.71 -14.07 -5.95
N GLN A 62 2.92 -13.59 -5.78
CA GLN A 62 3.25 -12.53 -4.83
C GLN A 62 2.53 -11.23 -5.19
N ASN A 63 2.14 -10.46 -4.19
CA ASN A 63 1.60 -9.13 -4.41
C ASN A 63 2.73 -8.18 -4.83
N GLN A 64 2.39 -7.21 -5.68
CA GLN A 64 3.32 -6.14 -6.08
C GLN A 64 3.48 -5.07 -5.00
N MET A 65 2.80 -5.23 -3.87
CA MET A 65 2.81 -4.29 -2.75
C MET A 65 2.59 -5.04 -1.45
N HIS A 66 3.33 -4.66 -0.40
CA HIS A 66 3.15 -5.18 0.95
C HIS A 66 3.48 -4.12 2.00
N PHE A 67 3.11 -4.38 3.26
CA PHE A 67 3.45 -3.52 4.39
C PHE A 67 4.70 -4.02 5.11
N ASP A 68 5.57 -3.07 5.46
CA ASP A 68 6.70 -3.28 6.36
C ASP A 68 6.39 -2.67 7.72
N LEU A 69 6.37 -3.51 8.75
CA LEU A 69 6.12 -3.12 10.13
C LEU A 69 7.45 -3.00 10.86
N THR A 70 7.71 -1.85 11.49
CA THR A 70 8.95 -1.61 12.24
C THR A 70 8.94 -2.31 13.60
N SER A 71 10.13 -2.53 14.15
CA SER A 71 10.33 -3.03 15.50
C SER A 71 11.37 -2.20 16.24
N VAL A 72 11.12 -1.90 17.52
CA VAL A 72 12.05 -1.11 18.34
C VAL A 72 13.08 -1.98 19.08
N SER A 73 12.85 -3.29 19.14
CA SER A 73 13.77 -4.27 19.74
C SER A 73 13.49 -5.69 19.20
N PRO A 74 14.43 -6.65 19.37
CA PRO A 74 14.17 -8.04 19.00
C PRO A 74 12.99 -8.68 19.79
N ALA A 75 12.72 -8.20 20.98
CA ALA A 75 11.56 -8.65 21.76
C ALA A 75 10.25 -8.12 21.19
N ASP A 76 10.25 -6.87 20.71
CA ASP A 76 9.12 -6.23 20.08
C ASP A 76 8.79 -6.89 18.72
N GLN A 77 9.83 -7.21 17.91
CA GLN A 77 9.65 -7.97 16.67
C GLN A 77 8.95 -9.30 16.93
N ARG A 78 9.47 -10.09 17.91
CA ARG A 78 8.84 -11.36 18.28
C ARG A 78 7.41 -11.20 18.79
N ALA A 79 7.14 -10.14 19.56
CA ALA A 79 5.80 -9.86 20.06
C ALA A 79 4.83 -9.51 18.91
N THR A 80 5.27 -8.70 17.94
CA THR A 80 4.50 -8.37 16.74
C THR A 80 4.20 -9.61 15.90
N VAL A 81 5.20 -10.46 15.68
CA VAL A 81 5.02 -11.74 14.98
C VAL A 81 4.03 -12.63 15.72
N ALA A 82 4.22 -12.84 17.03
CA ALA A 82 3.32 -13.67 17.84
C ALA A 82 1.88 -13.15 17.85
N LYS A 83 1.71 -11.83 17.95
CA LYS A 83 0.41 -11.15 17.86
C LYS A 83 -0.26 -11.42 16.52
N SER A 84 0.47 -11.24 15.42
CA SER A 84 -0.04 -11.44 14.07
C SER A 84 -0.46 -12.89 13.84
N LEU A 85 0.35 -13.86 14.28
CA LEU A 85 0.00 -15.29 14.24
C LEU A 85 -1.25 -15.60 15.06
N GLY A 86 -1.38 -15.01 16.25
CA GLY A 86 -2.57 -15.15 17.10
C GLY A 86 -3.84 -14.56 16.47
N LEU A 87 -3.71 -13.61 15.58
CA LEU A 87 -4.81 -13.02 14.80
C LEU A 87 -5.13 -13.77 13.50
N GLY A 88 -4.33 -14.79 13.14
CA GLY A 88 -4.57 -15.65 12.00
C GLY A 88 -3.61 -15.46 10.83
N ALA A 89 -2.50 -14.73 11.02
CA ALA A 89 -1.39 -14.74 10.07
C ALA A 89 -0.69 -16.10 10.06
N ARG A 90 0.12 -16.33 9.04
CA ARG A 90 0.99 -17.50 8.95
C ARG A 90 2.37 -17.10 8.41
N HIS A 91 3.40 -17.83 8.80
CA HIS A 91 4.70 -17.72 8.13
C HIS A 91 4.60 -18.18 6.69
N ILE A 92 5.30 -17.48 5.80
CA ILE A 92 5.46 -17.87 4.41
C ILE A 92 6.91 -17.73 3.98
N ASP A 93 7.30 -18.52 3.02
CA ASP A 93 8.58 -18.44 2.34
C ASP A 93 8.36 -17.81 0.96
N ILE A 94 9.01 -16.69 0.72
CA ILE A 94 9.02 -15.97 -0.56
C ILE A 94 10.42 -15.93 -1.18
N GLY A 95 11.34 -16.74 -0.67
CA GLY A 95 12.74 -16.79 -1.08
C GLY A 95 13.67 -15.92 -0.23
N GLN A 96 13.21 -15.41 0.92
CA GLN A 96 14.04 -14.66 1.86
C GLN A 96 15.19 -15.53 2.41
N ARG A 97 16.36 -14.92 2.57
CA ARG A 97 17.54 -15.62 3.08
C ARG A 97 17.56 -15.66 4.60
N PRO A 98 18.15 -16.70 5.21
CA PRO A 98 18.21 -16.83 6.67
C PRO A 98 18.93 -15.68 7.40
N GLU A 99 19.85 -14.99 6.71
CA GLU A 99 20.61 -13.84 7.25
C GLU A 99 19.82 -12.52 7.21
N GLU A 100 18.69 -12.47 6.50
CA GLU A 100 17.80 -11.31 6.50
C GLU A 100 17.04 -11.26 7.82
N GLY A 101 17.12 -10.13 8.53
CA GLY A 101 16.59 -10.01 9.89
C GLY A 101 15.06 -9.88 9.98
N HIS A 102 14.39 -9.60 8.86
CA HIS A 102 12.94 -9.46 8.81
C HIS A 102 12.21 -10.81 8.81
N VAL A 103 10.97 -10.79 9.27
CA VAL A 103 10.10 -11.98 9.27
C VAL A 103 8.96 -11.75 8.29
N VAL A 104 8.81 -12.67 7.33
CA VAL A 104 7.73 -12.61 6.34
C VAL A 104 6.53 -13.41 6.80
N LEU A 105 5.38 -12.76 6.80
CA LEU A 105 4.09 -13.32 7.16
C LEU A 105 3.08 -13.10 6.03
N ALA A 106 2.03 -13.92 6.02
CA ALA A 106 0.84 -13.69 5.23
C ALA A 106 -0.36 -13.44 6.15
N ASP A 107 -1.20 -12.50 5.79
CA ASP A 107 -2.48 -12.25 6.44
C ASP A 107 -3.48 -13.40 6.19
N PRO A 108 -4.68 -13.40 6.77
CA PRO A 108 -5.67 -14.48 6.60
C PRO A 108 -6.08 -14.77 5.16
N GLU A 109 -5.88 -13.82 4.24
CA GLU A 109 -6.17 -14.00 2.81
C GLU A 109 -4.92 -14.22 1.95
N GLY A 110 -3.75 -14.32 2.59
CA GLY A 110 -2.50 -14.64 1.93
C GLY A 110 -1.72 -13.44 1.41
N ASN A 111 -2.09 -12.20 1.78
CA ASN A 111 -1.29 -11.03 1.42
C ASN A 111 -0.04 -10.97 2.28
N GLU A 112 1.13 -10.83 1.65
CA GLU A 112 2.42 -10.75 2.30
C GLU A 112 2.53 -9.47 3.12
N PHE A 113 3.27 -9.52 4.22
CA PHE A 113 3.79 -8.38 4.95
C PHE A 113 5.04 -8.77 5.74
N CYS A 114 5.89 -7.79 6.03
CA CYS A 114 7.13 -8.01 6.75
C CYS A 114 7.08 -7.38 8.14
N VAL A 115 7.71 -8.06 9.12
CA VAL A 115 8.06 -7.49 10.42
C VAL A 115 9.55 -7.28 10.43
N ILE A 116 9.96 -6.02 10.29
CA ILE A 116 11.35 -5.63 10.09
C ILE A 116 12.11 -5.66 11.41
N GLU A 117 13.36 -6.07 11.35
CA GLU A 117 14.27 -6.10 12.49
C GLU A 117 14.51 -4.69 13.07
N PRO A 118 14.82 -4.60 14.37
CA PRO A 118 15.16 -3.31 14.99
C PRO A 118 16.48 -2.76 14.46
N GLY A 119 16.57 -1.44 14.40
CA GLY A 119 17.78 -0.76 13.95
C GLY A 119 17.94 -0.68 12.44
N ASN A 120 16.89 -0.97 11.69
CA ASN A 120 16.87 -0.78 10.25
C ASN A 120 16.96 0.71 9.93
N ALA A 121 18.11 1.15 9.42
CA ALA A 121 18.40 2.56 9.16
C ALA A 121 17.52 3.15 8.05
N PHE A 122 17.07 2.33 7.09
CA PHE A 122 16.19 2.79 6.02
C PHE A 122 14.82 3.23 6.55
N LEU A 123 14.30 2.58 7.62
CA LEU A 123 13.01 2.92 8.23
C LEU A 123 13.15 3.80 9.47
N GLU A 124 14.35 4.34 9.74
CA GLU A 124 14.55 5.25 10.87
C GLU A 124 13.61 6.46 10.78
N GLY A 125 12.99 6.82 11.90
CA GLY A 125 12.03 7.92 11.99
C GLY A 125 10.61 7.59 11.50
N CYS A 126 10.37 6.40 10.95
CA CYS A 126 9.02 5.95 10.62
C CYS A 126 8.28 5.42 11.86
N GLY A 127 6.95 5.47 11.82
CA GLY A 127 6.09 4.85 12.82
C GLY A 127 6.02 3.33 12.70
N PHE A 128 5.06 2.70 13.39
CA PHE A 128 4.88 1.23 13.37
C PHE A 128 4.64 0.67 11.96
N LEU A 129 3.79 1.31 11.16
CA LEU A 129 3.79 1.10 9.71
C LEU A 129 4.97 1.89 9.14
N GLY A 130 6.06 1.19 8.84
CA GLY A 130 7.32 1.78 8.39
C GLY A 130 7.31 2.12 6.92
N ALA A 131 6.83 1.19 6.08
CA ALA A 131 6.72 1.41 4.65
C ALA A 131 5.55 0.67 4.01
N VAL A 132 5.17 1.17 2.85
CA VAL A 132 4.46 0.43 1.80
C VAL A 132 5.52 0.09 0.76
N ALA A 133 6.01 -1.15 0.79
CA ALA A 133 7.01 -1.63 -0.14
C ALA A 133 6.32 -2.10 -1.42
N CYS A 134 6.75 -1.57 -2.55
CA CYS A 134 6.21 -1.85 -3.88
C CYS A 134 7.29 -2.46 -4.76
N ASP A 135 6.89 -3.39 -5.60
CA ASP A 135 7.69 -3.86 -6.70
C ASP A 135 7.56 -2.88 -7.86
N GLY A 136 8.65 -2.39 -8.37
CA GLY A 136 8.66 -1.40 -9.44
C GLY A 136 10.04 -0.82 -9.72
N SER A 137 10.17 -0.25 -10.91
CA SER A 137 11.38 0.40 -11.38
C SER A 137 11.62 1.76 -10.70
N ARG A 138 12.83 2.29 -10.87
CA ARG A 138 13.15 3.65 -10.43
C ARG A 138 12.23 4.70 -11.07
N GLU A 139 11.88 4.53 -12.34
CA GLU A 139 10.98 5.42 -13.07
C GLU A 139 9.60 5.51 -12.41
N VAL A 140 9.10 4.39 -11.89
CA VAL A 140 7.82 4.37 -11.14
C VAL A 140 7.92 5.17 -9.85
N GLY A 141 9.03 5.08 -9.12
CA GLY A 141 9.24 5.93 -7.95
C GLY A 141 9.25 7.42 -8.29
N LEU A 142 9.85 7.81 -9.41
CA LEU A 142 9.84 9.19 -9.90
C LEU A 142 8.43 9.63 -10.37
N PHE A 143 7.66 8.73 -10.99
CA PHE A 143 6.26 8.97 -11.31
C PHE A 143 5.45 9.27 -10.06
N TRP A 144 5.54 8.44 -9.02
CA TRP A 144 4.80 8.62 -7.77
C TRP A 144 5.23 9.86 -7.00
N ARG A 145 6.54 10.19 -7.03
CA ARG A 145 7.04 11.49 -6.53
C ARG A 145 6.30 12.66 -7.17
N ALA A 146 6.15 12.65 -8.50
CA ALA A 146 5.46 13.72 -9.24
C ALA A 146 3.94 13.68 -9.02
N ALA A 147 3.35 12.48 -8.93
CA ALA A 147 1.92 12.29 -8.71
C ALA A 147 1.47 12.85 -7.37
N LEU A 148 2.17 12.51 -6.27
CA LEU A 148 1.85 12.91 -4.91
C LEU A 148 2.52 14.22 -4.47
N GLY A 149 3.58 14.64 -5.16
CA GLY A 149 4.38 15.81 -4.76
C GLY A 149 5.18 15.57 -3.48
N TRP A 150 5.40 14.32 -3.10
CA TRP A 150 6.18 13.98 -1.93
C TRP A 150 7.67 14.01 -2.23
N PRO A 151 8.53 14.46 -1.29
CA PRO A 151 9.98 14.43 -1.49
C PRO A 151 10.51 13.01 -1.66
N LEU A 152 11.49 12.88 -2.56
CA LEU A 152 12.30 11.69 -2.68
C LEU A 152 13.28 11.66 -1.49
N VAL A 153 13.17 10.61 -0.66
CA VAL A 153 14.01 10.45 0.55
C VAL A 153 15.07 9.37 0.39
N TRP A 154 14.99 8.61 -0.69
CA TRP A 154 15.97 7.60 -1.09
C TRP A 154 16.02 7.50 -2.62
N ASP A 155 17.21 7.44 -3.21
CA ASP A 155 17.46 7.23 -4.65
C ASP A 155 18.87 6.67 -4.81
N GLN A 156 19.02 5.34 -4.68
CA GLN A 156 20.31 4.64 -4.77
C GLN A 156 20.09 3.25 -5.36
N ASP A 157 21.03 2.82 -6.20
CA ASP A 157 21.05 1.46 -6.76
C ASP A 157 19.72 1.02 -7.40
N GLU A 158 19.08 1.91 -8.16
CA GLU A 158 17.75 1.74 -8.78
C GLU A 158 16.58 1.74 -7.76
N GLU A 159 16.84 1.68 -6.47
CA GLU A 159 15.81 1.76 -5.43
C GLU A 159 15.41 3.21 -5.18
N THR A 160 14.12 3.43 -4.95
CA THR A 160 13.58 4.74 -4.63
C THR A 160 12.62 4.69 -3.46
N ALA A 161 12.56 5.79 -2.70
CA ALA A 161 11.52 5.98 -1.70
C ALA A 161 11.07 7.44 -1.64
N ILE A 162 9.77 7.62 -1.47
CA ILE A 162 9.16 8.93 -1.16
C ILE A 162 8.52 8.88 0.23
N GLN A 163 8.38 10.04 0.85
CA GLN A 163 7.71 10.18 2.15
C GLN A 163 6.93 11.48 2.18
N ALA A 164 5.77 11.47 2.84
CA ALA A 164 4.99 12.69 3.01
C ALA A 164 5.80 13.77 3.76
N PRO A 165 5.63 15.08 3.45
CA PRO A 165 6.35 16.15 4.13
C PRO A 165 6.15 16.16 5.65
N GLY A 166 5.03 15.66 6.14
CA GLY A 166 4.72 15.52 7.56
C GLY A 166 5.31 14.27 8.23
N GLY A 167 6.04 13.42 7.50
CA GLY A 167 6.50 12.12 8.00
C GLY A 167 5.50 10.99 7.74
N GLY A 168 5.53 9.94 8.56
CA GLY A 168 4.73 8.73 8.38
C GLY A 168 5.47 7.63 7.60
N PRO A 169 4.77 6.62 7.07
CA PRO A 169 5.41 5.55 6.32
C PRO A 169 6.02 6.04 5.01
N LYS A 170 7.10 5.41 4.60
CA LYS A 170 7.66 5.57 3.25
C LYS A 170 6.84 4.78 2.24
N ILE A 171 6.86 5.20 0.98
CA ILE A 171 6.48 4.36 -0.15
C ILE A 171 7.76 4.08 -0.92
N THR A 172 8.06 2.80 -1.15
CA THR A 172 9.35 2.37 -1.68
C THR A 172 9.18 1.51 -2.92
N TRP A 173 10.14 1.57 -3.83
CA TRP A 173 10.22 0.71 -5.01
C TRP A 173 11.62 0.11 -5.06
N GLY A 174 11.67 -1.23 -5.18
CA GLY A 174 12.90 -2.02 -5.04
C GLY A 174 13.82 -2.01 -6.25
N GLY A 175 13.47 -1.29 -7.32
CA GLY A 175 14.27 -1.24 -8.54
C GLY A 175 14.11 -2.48 -9.43
N SER A 176 14.94 -2.53 -10.48
CA SER A 176 14.96 -3.65 -11.43
C SER A 176 15.80 -4.82 -10.90
N PRO A 177 15.45 -6.09 -11.19
CA PRO A 177 14.35 -6.52 -12.06
C PRO A 177 12.98 -6.48 -11.36
N VAL A 178 11.96 -5.97 -12.06
CA VAL A 178 10.58 -5.96 -11.57
C VAL A 178 9.96 -7.34 -11.76
N ASN A 179 9.27 -7.85 -10.74
CA ASN A 179 8.62 -9.14 -10.82
C ASN A 179 7.42 -9.11 -11.77
N ALA A 180 7.25 -10.17 -12.54
CA ALA A 180 6.10 -10.29 -13.42
C ALA A 180 4.81 -10.36 -12.60
N ARG A 181 3.86 -9.48 -12.90
CA ARG A 181 2.55 -9.47 -12.26
C ARG A 181 1.75 -10.73 -12.62
N ALA A 182 1.26 -11.43 -11.60
CA ALA A 182 0.37 -12.57 -11.76
C ALA A 182 -1.08 -12.15 -11.53
N GLY A 183 -1.81 -11.81 -12.59
CA GLY A 183 -3.23 -11.43 -12.52
C GLY A 183 -3.44 -9.94 -12.13
N LYS A 184 -4.58 -9.63 -11.50
CA LYS A 184 -4.92 -8.28 -11.02
C LYS A 184 -4.21 -7.96 -9.71
N ASN A 185 -3.83 -6.70 -9.52
CA ASN A 185 -3.30 -6.22 -8.25
C ASN A 185 -4.35 -6.39 -7.13
N ARG A 186 -3.97 -7.07 -6.05
CA ARG A 186 -4.82 -7.21 -4.85
C ARG A 186 -4.74 -6.00 -3.95
N LEU A 187 -3.59 -5.33 -3.96
CA LEU A 187 -3.36 -4.06 -3.27
C LEU A 187 -3.16 -2.97 -4.30
N ARG A 188 -3.70 -1.78 -4.03
CA ARG A 188 -3.56 -0.61 -4.88
C ARG A 188 -3.67 0.68 -4.10
N PHE A 189 -3.09 1.73 -4.60
CA PHE A 189 -3.29 3.08 -4.07
C PHE A 189 -4.64 3.66 -4.51
N GLU A 190 -5.28 4.38 -3.61
CA GLU A 190 -6.46 5.19 -3.89
C GLU A 190 -6.13 6.66 -3.67
N LEU A 191 -6.33 7.46 -4.70
CA LEU A 191 -6.03 8.89 -4.72
C LEU A 191 -7.31 9.70 -4.75
N SER A 192 -7.29 10.86 -4.11
CA SER A 192 -8.26 11.93 -4.39
C SER A 192 -7.59 13.03 -5.22
N PRO A 193 -8.37 13.74 -6.05
CA PRO A 193 -7.87 14.90 -6.79
C PRO A 193 -7.23 15.93 -5.86
N GLY A 194 -6.22 16.62 -6.36
CA GLY A 194 -5.63 17.77 -5.69
C GLY A 194 -6.59 18.95 -5.64
N ALA A 195 -6.40 19.85 -4.68
CA ALA A 195 -7.28 21.00 -4.49
C ALA A 195 -7.51 21.81 -5.81
N GLY A 196 -8.78 22.09 -6.10
CA GLY A 196 -9.19 22.85 -7.29
C GLY A 196 -9.17 22.04 -8.59
N ARG A 197 -9.13 20.71 -8.51
CA ARG A 197 -9.19 19.82 -9.67
C ARG A 197 -10.27 18.77 -9.43
N ASP A 198 -11.07 18.47 -10.44
CA ASP A 198 -12.00 17.36 -10.44
C ASP A 198 -11.31 16.04 -10.79
N GLN A 199 -12.04 14.94 -10.74
CA GLN A 199 -11.52 13.60 -11.04
C GLN A 199 -10.91 13.51 -12.44
N GLU A 200 -11.59 14.01 -13.47
CA GLU A 200 -11.10 13.89 -14.85
C GLU A 200 -9.83 14.73 -15.06
N GLY A 201 -9.79 15.97 -14.55
CA GLY A 201 -8.59 16.79 -14.62
C GLY A 201 -7.39 16.21 -13.86
N GLU A 202 -7.63 15.43 -12.78
CA GLU A 202 -6.57 14.71 -12.11
C GLU A 202 -6.12 13.49 -12.92
N VAL A 203 -7.06 12.75 -13.52
CA VAL A 203 -6.77 11.63 -14.42
C VAL A 203 -5.93 12.10 -15.61
N GLU A 204 -6.32 13.22 -16.27
CA GLU A 204 -5.55 13.79 -17.39
C GLU A 204 -4.11 14.17 -16.97
N ARG A 205 -3.95 14.76 -15.77
CA ARG A 205 -2.62 15.09 -15.22
C ARG A 205 -1.77 13.84 -14.99
N LEU A 206 -2.34 12.79 -14.39
CA LEU A 206 -1.61 11.55 -14.13
C LEU A 206 -1.23 10.82 -15.42
N VAL A 207 -2.10 10.84 -16.43
CA VAL A 207 -1.80 10.32 -17.77
C VAL A 207 -0.67 11.11 -18.43
N ALA A 208 -0.69 12.45 -18.30
CA ALA A 208 0.42 13.28 -18.79
C ALA A 208 1.76 13.02 -18.07
N LEU A 209 1.73 12.49 -16.84
CA LEU A 209 2.93 12.05 -16.10
C LEU A 209 3.40 10.64 -16.49
N GLY A 210 2.63 9.88 -17.27
CA GLY A 210 2.98 8.54 -17.72
C GLY A 210 2.05 7.41 -17.28
N ALA A 211 0.94 7.71 -16.57
CA ALA A 211 -0.03 6.68 -16.26
C ALA A 211 -0.80 6.20 -17.50
N GLY A 212 -1.07 4.91 -17.57
CA GLY A 212 -1.94 4.30 -18.57
C GLY A 212 -3.39 4.25 -18.12
N ARG A 213 -4.35 4.44 -19.04
CA ARG A 213 -5.77 4.14 -18.77
C ARG A 213 -6.01 2.63 -18.89
N VAL A 214 -6.68 2.05 -17.90
CA VAL A 214 -7.08 0.62 -17.93
C VAL A 214 -8.43 0.50 -18.63
N GLU A 215 -8.51 -0.28 -19.71
CA GLU A 215 -9.74 -0.50 -20.45
C GLU A 215 -10.76 -1.31 -19.64
N GLY A 216 -12.02 -0.92 -19.69
CA GLY A 216 -13.16 -1.67 -19.13
C GLY A 216 -13.73 -1.15 -17.81
N ASP A 217 -13.13 -0.18 -17.15
CA ASP A 217 -13.60 0.32 -15.84
C ASP A 217 -14.18 1.74 -15.93
N ARG A 218 -15.15 1.93 -16.84
CA ARG A 218 -15.92 3.18 -16.96
C ARG A 218 -17.26 3.04 -16.23
N GLY A 219 -17.21 3.04 -14.89
CA GLY A 219 -18.40 3.36 -14.10
C GLY A 219 -18.70 4.86 -14.21
N VAL A 220 -19.92 5.22 -14.59
CA VAL A 220 -20.35 6.63 -14.82
C VAL A 220 -20.26 7.52 -13.55
N ALA A 221 -19.92 6.98 -12.39
CA ALA A 221 -19.75 7.70 -11.11
C ALA A 221 -18.84 6.97 -10.11
N GLY A 222 -17.93 6.09 -10.56
CA GLY A 222 -17.04 5.30 -9.71
C GLY A 222 -15.58 5.77 -9.73
N PRO A 223 -14.69 5.07 -9.02
CA PRO A 223 -13.24 5.28 -9.12
C PRO A 223 -12.76 5.04 -10.55
N VAL A 224 -11.90 5.90 -11.08
CA VAL A 224 -11.22 5.65 -12.36
C VAL A 224 -9.95 4.84 -12.07
N VAL A 225 -9.79 3.69 -12.75
CA VAL A 225 -8.60 2.85 -12.63
C VAL A 225 -7.57 3.27 -13.67
N LEU A 226 -6.36 3.52 -13.19
CA LEU A 226 -5.18 3.78 -14.00
C LEU A 226 -4.09 2.74 -13.68
N ALA A 227 -3.11 2.66 -14.53
CA ALA A 227 -1.88 1.91 -14.30
C ALA A 227 -0.68 2.85 -14.25
N ASP A 228 0.25 2.64 -13.33
CA ASP A 228 1.53 3.35 -13.31
C ASP A 228 2.43 2.89 -14.48
N PRO A 229 3.62 3.47 -14.69
CA PRO A 229 4.50 3.10 -15.80
C PRO A 229 4.89 1.62 -15.86
N ASP A 230 4.92 0.90 -14.73
CA ASP A 230 5.19 -0.55 -14.70
C ASP A 230 3.90 -1.39 -14.77
N GLY A 231 2.74 -0.75 -14.93
CA GLY A 231 1.46 -1.41 -15.12
C GLY A 231 0.72 -1.76 -13.81
N ASN A 232 1.17 -1.29 -12.64
CA ASN A 232 0.46 -1.52 -11.38
C ASN A 232 -0.78 -0.62 -11.29
N GLU A 233 -1.92 -1.24 -11.00
CA GLU A 233 -3.21 -0.55 -10.96
C GLU A 233 -3.33 0.34 -9.71
N PHE A 234 -3.91 1.53 -9.89
CA PHE A 234 -4.31 2.44 -8.84
C PHE A 234 -5.61 3.16 -9.21
N CYS A 235 -6.26 3.79 -8.24
CA CYS A 235 -7.55 4.44 -8.47
C CYS A 235 -7.50 5.94 -8.19
N VAL A 236 -8.22 6.71 -9.00
CA VAL A 236 -8.59 8.09 -8.69
C VAL A 236 -10.07 8.11 -8.28
N LEU A 237 -10.33 8.50 -7.03
CA LEU A 237 -11.68 8.54 -6.48
C LEU A 237 -12.44 9.79 -7.00
N ALA A 238 -13.76 9.69 -7.08
CA ALA A 238 -14.60 10.87 -7.28
C ALA A 238 -14.58 11.78 -6.04
N GLU A 239 -14.90 13.08 -6.22
CA GLU A 239 -15.02 14.00 -5.10
C GLU A 239 -16.08 13.51 -4.08
N GLY A 240 -15.75 13.63 -2.79
CA GLY A 240 -16.66 13.27 -1.68
C GLY A 240 -16.65 11.79 -1.25
N VAL A 241 -15.94 10.90 -1.96
CA VAL A 241 -15.86 9.46 -1.60
C VAL A 241 -14.72 9.18 -0.58
N ALA A 242 -13.86 10.14 -0.32
CA ALA A 242 -12.66 9.98 0.52
C ALA A 242 -12.93 9.81 2.04
N GLY A 243 -14.17 9.80 2.51
CA GLY A 243 -14.50 9.77 3.95
C GLY A 243 -15.78 9.01 4.32
N SER A 244 -16.35 8.21 3.42
CA SER A 244 -17.56 7.44 3.72
C SER A 244 -17.27 5.94 3.83
#